data_fc495624231608c109ea5df77cc36821
#
_entry.id   fc495624231608c109ea5df77cc36821
#
_cell.length_a   1.000
_cell.length_b   1.000
_cell.length_c   1.000
_cell.angle_alpha   90.00
_cell.angle_beta   90.00
_cell.angle_gamma   90.00
#
_symmetry.space_group_name_H-M   'P 1'
#
loop_
_entity.id
_entity.type
_entity.pdbx_description
1 polymer ?
#
loop_
_entity_poly.entity_id
_entity_poly.type
_entity_poly.pdbx_seq_one_letter_code
_entity_poly.pdbx_strand_id
1 'polypeptide(L)'
;GTGRFWYVLTENPKRHVYACDNSQKMIDIGLQYREKQLTKKIDTFKASAFSLPLSDGYVDNIFCIRLLHHIGYSEDRLKLLKEFHRVSKSTVIVSLWVDGNVKAWKRKKLESNRTKRHYQNRFVIPQRTIEKEFNEAGFTIKAYLDFIPKYAMWRTYILEKNENISC
;
A
#
# COMPACT_ATOMS: atom_id res chain seq x y z
N GLY A 1 5.71 1.11 -8.87
CA GLY A 1 4.64 1.56 -9.81
C GLY A 1 5.10 2.63 -10.78
N THR A 2 4.18 3.13 -11.60
CA THR A 2 4.46 4.08 -12.69
C THR A 2 4.38 5.56 -12.27
N GLY A 3 4.58 5.89 -11.03
CA GLY A 3 4.69 7.26 -10.54
C GLY A 3 3.42 8.11 -10.60
N ARG A 4 2.23 7.51 -10.48
CA ARG A 4 0.95 8.27 -10.57
C ARG A 4 0.80 9.35 -9.50
N PHE A 5 1.38 9.14 -8.32
CA PHE A 5 1.28 10.05 -7.19
C PHE A 5 2.52 10.93 -6.99
N TRP A 6 3.53 10.80 -7.84
CA TRP A 6 4.76 11.58 -7.71
C TRP A 6 4.50 13.09 -7.72
N TYR A 7 3.60 13.54 -8.58
CA TYR A 7 3.22 14.95 -8.65
C TYR A 7 2.75 15.47 -7.27
N VAL A 8 1.76 14.82 -6.67
CA VAL A 8 1.22 15.22 -5.36
C VAL A 8 2.27 15.11 -4.24
N LEU A 9 3.09 14.07 -4.28
CA LEU A 9 4.10 13.84 -3.25
C LEU A 9 5.21 14.91 -3.28
N THR A 10 5.56 15.42 -4.48
CA THR A 10 6.61 16.42 -4.67
C THR A 10 6.09 17.86 -4.71
N GLU A 11 4.80 18.08 -4.55
CA GLU A 11 4.19 19.42 -4.52
C GLU A 11 4.79 20.29 -3.40
N ASN A 12 5.05 19.72 -2.24
CA ASN A 12 5.79 20.40 -1.19
C ASN A 12 7.31 20.23 -1.43
N PRO A 13 8.06 21.33 -1.71
CA PRO A 13 9.48 21.27 -2.03
C PRO A 13 10.37 20.80 -0.87
N LYS A 14 9.86 20.79 0.36
CA LYS A 14 10.57 20.29 1.55
C LYS A 14 10.55 18.77 1.65
N ARG A 15 9.77 18.08 0.82
CA ARG A 15 9.69 16.61 0.83
C ARG A 15 10.80 16.02 -0.03
N HIS A 16 11.55 15.09 0.54
CA HIS A 16 12.41 14.18 -0.21
C HIS A 16 11.63 12.89 -0.49
N VAL A 17 11.51 12.52 -1.76
CA VAL A 17 10.64 11.41 -2.18
C VAL A 17 11.48 10.25 -2.71
N TYR A 18 11.40 9.13 -2.05
CA TYR A 18 11.91 7.84 -2.51
C TYR A 18 10.79 7.03 -3.16
N ALA A 19 11.03 6.43 -4.31
CA ALA A 19 10.07 5.58 -4.96
C ALA A 19 10.68 4.22 -5.35
N CYS A 20 10.06 3.14 -4.93
CA CYS A 20 10.51 1.80 -5.27
C CYS A 20 9.41 0.94 -5.90
N ASP A 21 9.84 -0.05 -6.63
CA ASP A 21 9.00 -1.14 -7.15
C ASP A 21 9.87 -2.39 -7.31
N ASN A 22 9.27 -3.58 -7.18
CA ASN A 22 9.98 -4.83 -7.42
C ASN A 22 10.31 -5.05 -8.91
N SER A 23 9.61 -4.36 -9.80
CA SER A 23 9.81 -4.40 -11.25
C SER A 23 10.58 -3.17 -11.74
N GLN A 24 11.81 -3.35 -12.21
CA GLN A 24 12.60 -2.28 -12.83
C GLN A 24 11.81 -1.64 -13.98
N LYS A 25 11.15 -2.45 -14.82
CA LYS A 25 10.32 -1.96 -15.92
C LYS A 25 9.24 -0.96 -15.48
N MET A 26 8.64 -1.15 -14.29
CA MET A 26 7.63 -0.21 -13.78
C MET A 26 8.24 1.12 -13.37
N ILE A 27 9.47 1.10 -12.84
CA ILE A 27 10.25 2.31 -12.52
C ILE A 27 10.59 3.03 -13.81
N ASP A 28 11.13 2.32 -14.80
CA ASP A 28 11.56 2.88 -16.10
C ASP A 28 10.37 3.54 -16.83
N ILE A 29 9.20 2.89 -16.82
CA ILE A 29 7.95 3.48 -17.34
C ILE A 29 7.60 4.76 -16.58
N GLY A 30 7.72 4.76 -15.25
CA GLY A 30 7.49 5.97 -14.44
C GLY A 30 8.41 7.10 -14.85
N LEU A 31 9.70 6.84 -14.99
CA LEU A 31 10.71 7.82 -15.39
C LEU A 31 10.51 8.31 -16.84
N GLN A 32 10.08 7.44 -17.74
CA GLN A 32 9.86 7.77 -19.15
C GLN A 32 8.60 8.63 -19.38
N TYR A 33 7.48 8.29 -18.70
CA TYR A 33 6.18 8.91 -18.96
C TYR A 33 5.88 10.12 -18.07
N ARG A 34 6.76 10.46 -17.12
CA ARG A 34 6.61 11.64 -16.28
C ARG A 34 7.56 12.75 -16.74
N GLU A 35 7.15 13.98 -16.47
CA GLU A 35 7.97 15.16 -16.80
C GLU A 35 9.35 15.09 -16.17
N LYS A 36 10.38 15.46 -16.92
CA LYS A 36 11.78 15.44 -16.45
C LYS A 36 12.01 16.28 -15.20
N GLN A 37 11.28 17.40 -15.04
CA GLN A 37 11.36 18.23 -13.85
C GLN A 37 10.82 17.53 -12.61
N LEU A 38 9.81 16.68 -12.76
CA LEU A 38 9.24 15.88 -11.69
C LEU A 38 10.17 14.71 -11.31
N THR A 39 10.68 13.99 -12.32
CA THR A 39 11.52 12.81 -12.08
C THR A 39 12.85 13.14 -11.41
N LYS A 40 13.39 14.36 -11.62
CA LYS A 40 14.61 14.84 -10.93
C LYS A 40 14.44 15.04 -9.42
N LYS A 41 13.19 15.12 -8.95
CA LYS A 41 12.87 15.30 -7.50
C LYS A 41 12.66 13.97 -6.77
N ILE A 42 12.87 12.83 -7.44
CA ILE A 42 12.50 11.52 -6.92
C ILE A 42 13.68 10.57 -7.05
N ASP A 43 14.12 10.03 -5.95
CA ASP A 43 15.11 8.95 -5.94
C ASP A 43 14.39 7.61 -6.13
N THR A 44 14.75 6.92 -7.21
CA THR A 44 14.12 5.65 -7.56
C THR A 44 15.08 4.49 -7.37
N PHE A 45 14.57 3.37 -6.84
CA PHE A 45 15.36 2.15 -6.72
C PHE A 45 14.47 0.91 -6.83
N LYS A 46 15.06 -0.20 -7.29
CA LYS A 46 14.39 -1.50 -7.33
C LYS A 46 14.46 -2.16 -5.96
N ALA A 47 13.31 -2.49 -5.37
CA ALA A 47 13.25 -3.23 -4.12
C ALA A 47 11.93 -4.01 -3.97
N SER A 48 11.99 -5.09 -3.19
CA SER A 48 10.80 -5.77 -2.71
C SER A 48 10.22 -5.02 -1.50
N ALA A 49 8.90 -4.83 -1.47
CA ALA A 49 8.23 -4.23 -0.31
C ALA A 49 8.27 -5.12 0.96
N PHE A 50 8.71 -6.36 0.83
CA PHE A 50 8.94 -7.30 1.95
C PHE A 50 10.33 -7.17 2.58
N SER A 51 11.26 -6.46 1.93
CA SER A 51 12.63 -6.24 2.39
C SER A 51 13.18 -5.01 1.68
N LEU A 52 13.07 -3.87 2.32
CA LEU A 52 13.54 -2.59 1.80
C LEU A 52 15.01 -2.38 2.19
N PRO A 53 15.87 -1.93 1.27
CA PRO A 53 17.28 -1.66 1.56
C PRO A 53 17.44 -0.31 2.29
N LEU A 54 16.67 -0.12 3.35
CA LEU A 54 16.62 1.09 4.17
C LEU A 54 16.76 0.71 5.63
N SER A 55 17.42 1.54 6.42
CA SER A 55 17.54 1.34 7.87
C SER A 55 16.20 1.55 8.59
N ASP A 56 16.16 1.15 9.85
CA ASP A 56 15.00 1.38 10.71
C ASP A 56 14.72 2.88 10.85
N GLY A 57 13.45 3.26 10.75
CA GLY A 57 13.04 4.66 10.82
C GLY A 57 13.70 5.57 9.78
N TYR A 58 14.02 5.07 8.60
CA TYR A 58 14.68 5.86 7.56
C TYR A 58 13.78 6.96 6.97
N VAL A 59 12.51 6.67 6.74
CA VAL A 59 11.55 7.62 6.17
C VAL A 59 10.53 8.06 7.21
N ASP A 60 10.07 9.30 7.13
CA ASP A 60 9.03 9.79 8.03
C ASP A 60 7.68 9.12 7.74
N ASN A 61 7.35 8.95 6.45
CA ASN A 61 6.07 8.41 6.01
C ASN A 61 6.23 7.42 4.85
N ILE A 62 5.37 6.41 4.79
CA ILE A 62 5.25 5.48 3.67
C ILE A 62 3.91 5.67 2.98
N PHE A 63 3.92 5.68 1.64
CA PHE A 63 2.74 5.78 0.79
C PHE A 63 2.64 4.56 -0.12
N CYS A 64 1.86 3.56 0.30
CA CYS A 64 1.70 2.28 -0.38
C CYS A 64 0.29 2.14 -0.96
N ILE A 65 0.11 2.53 -2.21
CA ILE A 65 -1.18 2.55 -2.86
C ILE A 65 -1.31 1.39 -3.85
N ARG A 66 -2.38 0.61 -3.71
CA ARG A 66 -2.76 -0.48 -4.62
C ARG A 66 -1.79 -1.67 -4.63
N LEU A 67 -1.18 -1.99 -3.51
CA LEU A 67 -0.33 -3.18 -3.37
C LEU A 67 -1.02 -4.29 -2.55
N LEU A 68 -1.54 -3.97 -1.36
CA LEU A 68 -2.01 -5.00 -0.41
C LEU A 68 -3.08 -5.93 -0.96
N HIS A 69 -3.97 -5.44 -1.82
CA HIS A 69 -5.02 -6.28 -2.42
C HIS A 69 -4.49 -7.30 -3.45
N HIS A 70 -3.19 -7.28 -3.78
CA HIS A 70 -2.52 -8.33 -4.55
C HIS A 70 -1.94 -9.45 -3.68
N ILE A 71 -1.93 -9.27 -2.36
CA ILE A 71 -1.33 -10.22 -1.40
C ILE A 71 -2.47 -11.00 -0.74
N GLY A 72 -2.63 -12.27 -1.13
CA GLY A 72 -3.75 -13.13 -0.69
C GLY A 72 -3.59 -13.66 0.73
N TYR A 73 -2.36 -14.00 1.14
CA TYR A 73 -2.08 -14.60 2.43
C TYR A 73 -1.88 -13.56 3.53
N SER A 74 -2.47 -13.81 4.70
CA SER A 74 -2.38 -12.94 5.88
C SER A 74 -0.94 -12.77 6.36
N GLU A 75 -0.20 -13.88 6.40
CA GLU A 75 1.20 -13.91 6.82
C GLU A 75 2.09 -13.00 5.97
N ASP A 76 1.88 -13.03 4.64
CA ASP A 76 2.63 -12.16 3.73
C ASP A 76 2.27 -10.68 3.94
N ARG A 77 0.98 -10.37 4.11
CA ARG A 77 0.55 -8.98 4.40
C ARG A 77 1.14 -8.49 5.72
N LEU A 78 1.13 -9.35 6.75
CA LEU A 78 1.72 -9.01 8.05
C LEU A 78 3.23 -8.79 7.95
N LYS A 79 3.95 -9.64 7.20
CA LYS A 79 5.39 -9.46 6.94
C LYS A 79 5.68 -8.12 6.27
N LEU A 80 4.91 -7.76 5.24
CA LEU A 80 5.04 -6.47 4.55
C LEU A 80 4.73 -5.29 5.48
N LEU A 81 3.68 -5.38 6.28
CA LEU A 81 3.32 -4.33 7.23
C LEU A 81 4.37 -4.13 8.32
N LYS A 82 4.98 -5.21 8.82
CA LYS A 82 6.11 -5.15 9.77
C LYS A 82 7.33 -4.49 9.14
N GLU A 83 7.60 -4.74 7.86
CA GLU A 83 8.68 -4.04 7.14
C GLU A 83 8.38 -2.55 7.01
N PHE A 84 7.14 -2.16 6.72
CA PHE A 84 6.75 -0.75 6.72
C PHE A 84 6.87 -0.11 8.11
N HIS A 85 6.52 -0.86 9.16
CA HIS A 85 6.70 -0.42 10.53
C HIS A 85 8.18 -0.18 10.85
N ARG A 86 9.06 -1.09 10.44
CA ARG A 86 10.49 -0.97 10.65
C ARG A 86 11.06 0.28 10.00
N VAL A 87 10.72 0.53 8.73
CA VAL A 87 11.34 1.59 7.92
C VAL A 87 10.72 2.98 8.17
N SER A 88 9.44 3.06 8.59
CA SER A 88 8.78 4.34 8.86
C SER A 88 9.04 4.85 10.27
N LYS A 89 9.10 6.19 10.43
CA LYS A 89 9.12 6.84 11.75
C LYS A 89 7.71 7.08 12.29
N SER A 90 6.75 7.45 11.45
CA SER A 90 5.47 7.96 11.90
C SER A 90 4.28 7.30 11.20
N THR A 91 4.01 7.67 9.96
CA THR A 91 2.74 7.36 9.30
C THR A 91 2.91 6.45 8.10
N VAL A 92 1.98 5.49 7.96
CA VAL A 92 1.90 4.63 6.78
C VAL A 92 0.51 4.76 6.16
N ILE A 93 0.44 5.19 4.91
CA ILE A 93 -0.81 5.31 4.14
C ILE A 93 -0.90 4.13 3.19
N VAL A 94 -1.92 3.30 3.34
CA VAL A 94 -2.13 2.11 2.51
C VAL A 94 -3.53 2.10 1.89
N SER A 95 -3.63 1.62 0.66
CA SER A 95 -4.95 1.39 0.04
C SER A 95 -5.12 -0.05 -0.43
N LEU A 96 -6.33 -0.58 -0.23
CA LEU A 96 -6.67 -1.94 -0.61
C LEU A 96 -8.18 -2.08 -0.89
N TRP A 97 -8.59 -3.28 -1.26
CA TRP A 97 -9.99 -3.64 -1.39
C TRP A 97 -10.50 -4.29 -0.11
N VAL A 98 -11.57 -3.73 0.46
CA VAL A 98 -12.23 -4.27 1.64
C VAL A 98 -13.65 -4.71 1.33
N ASP A 99 -14.18 -5.61 2.16
CA ASP A 99 -15.57 -6.05 2.12
C ASP A 99 -16.55 -5.02 2.73
N GLY A 100 -17.81 -5.43 2.95
CA GLY A 100 -18.84 -4.57 3.56
C GLY A 100 -19.45 -3.54 2.59
N ASN A 101 -19.30 -3.72 1.26
CA ASN A 101 -19.81 -2.81 0.25
C ASN A 101 -20.43 -3.58 -0.95
N VAL A 102 -21.22 -2.86 -1.77
CA VAL A 102 -21.95 -3.43 -2.90
C VAL A 102 -21.03 -4.12 -3.92
N LYS A 103 -19.91 -3.51 -4.27
CA LYS A 103 -18.97 -4.07 -5.26
C LYS A 103 -18.30 -5.34 -4.74
N ALA A 104 -17.94 -5.41 -3.47
CA ALA A 104 -17.37 -6.61 -2.86
C ALA A 104 -18.37 -7.76 -2.85
N TRP A 105 -19.63 -7.48 -2.51
CA TRP A 105 -20.70 -8.47 -2.56
C TRP A 105 -20.92 -9.01 -3.98
N LYS A 106 -21.05 -8.13 -4.99
CA LYS A 106 -21.17 -8.53 -6.41
C LYS A 106 -19.98 -9.37 -6.87
N ARG A 107 -18.75 -8.96 -6.50
CA ARG A 107 -17.55 -9.69 -6.85
C ARG A 107 -17.52 -11.09 -6.24
N LYS A 108 -17.87 -11.23 -4.96
CA LYS A 108 -17.96 -12.54 -4.27
C LYS A 108 -18.96 -13.46 -4.97
N LYS A 109 -20.15 -12.94 -5.35
CA LYS A 109 -21.16 -13.70 -6.10
C LYS A 109 -20.67 -14.13 -7.48
N LEU A 110 -19.93 -13.28 -8.20
CA LEU A 110 -19.34 -13.64 -9.49
C LEU A 110 -18.23 -14.69 -9.36
N GLU A 111 -17.43 -14.60 -8.31
CA GLU A 111 -16.33 -15.55 -8.05
C GLU A 111 -16.85 -16.93 -7.62
N SER A 112 -17.96 -17.01 -6.86
CA SER A 112 -18.59 -18.28 -6.48
C SER A 112 -19.18 -19.04 -7.69
N ASN A 113 -19.60 -18.34 -8.74
CA ASN A 113 -20.19 -18.91 -9.95
C ASN A 113 -19.16 -19.25 -11.03
N ARG A 114 -17.87 -19.01 -10.80
CA ARG A 114 -16.81 -19.32 -11.77
C ARG A 114 -16.44 -20.80 -11.73
N THR A 115 -16.70 -21.50 -12.80
CA THR A 115 -16.34 -22.93 -12.99
C THR A 115 -14.84 -23.13 -13.27
N LYS A 116 -14.14 -22.16 -13.82
CA LYS A 116 -12.68 -22.19 -14.05
C LYS A 116 -12.02 -21.20 -13.11
N ARG A 117 -11.23 -21.68 -12.17
CA ARG A 117 -10.31 -20.86 -11.35
C ARG A 117 -9.15 -20.39 -12.22
N HIS A 118 -9.31 -19.24 -12.87
CA HIS A 118 -8.15 -18.48 -13.33
C HIS A 118 -7.38 -17.96 -12.11
N TYR A 119 -6.07 -17.81 -12.25
CA TYR A 119 -5.19 -17.26 -11.24
C TYR A 119 -5.77 -15.96 -10.67
N GLN A 120 -6.10 -15.97 -9.38
CA GLN A 120 -6.62 -14.79 -8.68
C GLN A 120 -5.44 -13.96 -8.20
N ASN A 121 -5.29 -12.77 -8.78
CA ASN A 121 -4.22 -11.82 -8.43
C ASN A 121 -4.73 -10.56 -7.72
N ARG A 122 -6.01 -10.55 -7.30
CA ARG A 122 -6.64 -9.44 -6.58
C ARG A 122 -7.66 -9.96 -5.59
N PHE A 123 -7.52 -9.57 -4.34
CA PHE A 123 -8.29 -10.07 -3.22
C PHE A 123 -9.09 -8.95 -2.56
N VAL A 124 -10.34 -9.25 -2.22
CA VAL A 124 -11.12 -8.45 -1.29
C VAL A 124 -10.80 -8.97 0.10
N ILE A 125 -10.18 -8.15 0.93
CA ILE A 125 -9.74 -8.54 2.26
C ILE A 125 -10.83 -8.14 3.24
N PRO A 126 -11.29 -9.05 4.13
CA PRO A 126 -12.25 -8.68 5.16
C PRO A 126 -11.72 -7.54 6.01
N GLN A 127 -12.55 -6.52 6.23
CA GLN A 127 -12.17 -5.32 6.99
C GLN A 127 -11.58 -5.70 8.36
N ARG A 128 -12.28 -6.56 9.11
CA ARG A 128 -11.82 -7.00 10.44
C ARG A 128 -10.45 -7.69 10.40
N THR A 129 -10.17 -8.43 9.31
CA THR A 129 -8.89 -9.14 9.16
C THR A 129 -7.75 -8.14 8.97
N ILE A 130 -7.89 -7.20 8.04
CA ILE A 130 -6.80 -6.25 7.78
C ILE A 130 -6.57 -5.29 8.94
N GLU A 131 -7.64 -4.87 9.63
CA GLU A 131 -7.53 -4.00 10.82
C GLU A 131 -6.82 -4.71 11.98
N LYS A 132 -7.04 -6.03 12.15
CA LYS A 132 -6.28 -6.86 13.08
C LYS A 132 -4.82 -6.95 12.66
N GLU A 133 -4.53 -7.19 11.38
CA GLU A 133 -3.17 -7.25 10.84
C GLU A 133 -2.41 -5.93 11.04
N PHE A 134 -3.07 -4.77 10.92
CA PHE A 134 -2.45 -3.47 11.24
C PHE A 134 -2.02 -3.40 12.70
N ASN A 135 -2.89 -3.79 13.62
CA ASN A 135 -2.57 -3.83 15.05
C ASN A 135 -1.41 -4.78 15.36
N GLU A 136 -1.44 -5.99 14.80
CA GLU A 136 -0.37 -7.00 14.98
C GLU A 136 0.97 -6.55 14.39
N ALA A 137 0.94 -5.67 13.40
CA ALA A 137 2.14 -5.06 12.82
C ALA A 137 2.65 -3.83 13.59
N GLY A 138 1.97 -3.42 14.67
CA GLY A 138 2.38 -2.28 15.50
C GLY A 138 1.81 -0.94 15.05
N PHE A 139 0.68 -0.93 14.35
CA PHE A 139 0.02 0.30 13.92
C PHE A 139 -1.33 0.51 14.61
N THR A 140 -1.64 1.78 14.86
CA THR A 140 -2.99 2.25 15.20
C THR A 140 -3.62 2.90 13.97
N ILE A 141 -4.91 2.65 13.73
CA ILE A 141 -5.67 3.29 12.66
C ILE A 141 -6.06 4.70 13.13
N LYS A 142 -5.46 5.72 12.51
CA LYS A 142 -5.80 7.12 12.77
C LYS A 142 -7.07 7.54 12.05
N ALA A 143 -7.20 7.14 10.79
CA ALA A 143 -8.35 7.44 9.95
C ALA A 143 -8.46 6.46 8.76
N TYR A 144 -9.60 6.46 8.11
CA TYR A 144 -9.78 5.82 6.80
C TYR A 144 -10.67 6.66 5.89
N LEU A 145 -10.49 6.47 4.59
CA LEU A 145 -11.25 7.13 3.53
C LEU A 145 -11.75 6.08 2.55
N ASP A 146 -13.06 6.04 2.36
CA ASP A 146 -13.70 5.23 1.33
C ASP A 146 -13.85 6.04 0.04
N PHE A 147 -13.48 5.49 -1.11
CA PHE A 147 -13.59 6.16 -2.40
C PHE A 147 -15.05 6.54 -2.72
N ILE A 148 -15.98 5.59 -2.56
CA ILE A 148 -17.44 5.82 -2.56
C ILE A 148 -17.99 4.97 -1.43
N PRO A 149 -18.40 5.57 -0.29
CA PRO A 149 -18.86 4.86 0.90
C PRO A 149 -19.97 3.85 0.58
N LYS A 150 -19.92 2.68 1.20
CA LYS A 150 -20.86 1.56 1.05
C LYS A 150 -20.97 0.97 -0.38
N TYR A 151 -20.41 1.62 -1.40
CA TYR A 151 -20.49 1.15 -2.78
C TYR A 151 -19.18 0.56 -3.30
N ALA A 152 -18.06 1.30 -3.23
CA ALA A 152 -16.76 0.89 -3.77
C ALA A 152 -15.96 0.07 -2.76
N MET A 153 -15.11 -0.84 -3.28
CA MET A 153 -14.22 -1.67 -2.45
C MET A 153 -12.99 -0.91 -1.95
N TRP A 154 -12.62 0.18 -2.62
CA TRP A 154 -11.40 0.93 -2.31
C TRP A 154 -11.54 1.67 -0.98
N ARG A 155 -10.65 1.33 -0.05
CA ARG A 155 -10.43 2.05 1.19
C ARG A 155 -8.96 2.39 1.32
N THR A 156 -8.68 3.61 1.77
CA THR A 156 -7.34 4.06 2.15
C THR A 156 -7.32 4.23 3.66
N TYR A 157 -6.37 3.58 4.32
CA TYR A 157 -6.11 3.73 5.75
C TYR A 157 -4.92 4.66 5.97
N ILE A 158 -5.01 5.47 7.00
CA ILE A 158 -3.93 6.26 7.56
C ILE A 158 -3.58 5.61 8.89
N LEU A 159 -2.39 5.03 8.94
CA LEU A 159 -1.88 4.28 10.07
C LEU A 159 -0.81 5.10 10.78
N GLU A 160 -0.84 5.14 12.11
CA GLU A 160 0.23 5.68 12.94
C GLU A 160 1.00 4.54 13.60
N LYS A 161 2.31 4.69 13.66
CA LYS A 161 3.18 3.76 14.36
C LYS A 161 2.95 3.88 15.86
N ASN A 162 2.75 2.74 16.54
CA ASN A 162 2.66 2.71 17.99
C ASN A 162 4.05 2.95 18.58
N GLU A 163 4.18 3.94 19.45
CA GLU A 163 5.46 4.26 20.11
C GLU A 163 5.90 3.19 21.14
N ASN A 164 5.01 2.25 21.50
CA ASN A 164 5.17 1.36 22.66
C ASN A 164 5.48 -0.11 22.31
N ILE A 165 6.10 -0.42 21.18
CA ILE A 165 6.66 -1.76 20.97
C ILE A 165 8.18 -1.63 20.91
N SER A 166 8.78 -1.29 22.06
CA SER A 166 10.17 -1.66 22.33
C SER A 166 10.17 -3.17 22.66
N CYS A 167 10.67 -3.99 21.77
CA CYS A 167 11.04 -5.36 22.09
C CYS A 167 12.25 -5.39 23.01
#